data_0319740cac12f5fff5f5de344a2796e1
#
_entry.id   0319740cac12f5fff5f5de344a2796e1
#
_cell.length_a   1.000
_cell.length_b   1.000
_cell.length_c   1.000
_cell.angle_alpha   90.00
_cell.angle_beta   90.00
_cell.angle_gamma   90.00
#
_symmetry.space_group_name_H-M   'P 1'
#
loop_
_entity.id
_entity.type
_entity.pdbx_description
1 polymer ?
#
loop_
_entity_poly.entity_id
_entity_poly.type
_entity_poly.pdbx_seq_one_letter_code
_entity_poly.pdbx_strand_id
1 'polypeptide(L)'
;MSTNYLENVTYKDTEIFIPPISGGKVIKVYDGDTITIASKLPFEGSPIYRFSVRINGIDCPEMRTKNENEKKCAKLAKKKVYDTVYNKMVVLKNVRLEKYGRILADVYSESNLDYSLGNLLCDCHLAVPYDGGTKKCPEDWMAFYESKK
;
A
#
# COMPACT_ATOMS: atom_id res chain seq x y z
N MET A 1 -30.30 -1.76 -21.21
CA MET A 1 -28.98 -2.15 -21.77
C MET A 1 -29.02 -3.60 -22.18
N SER A 2 -28.54 -3.90 -23.38
CA SER A 2 -28.44 -5.26 -23.86
C SER A 2 -27.27 -5.99 -23.18
N THR A 3 -27.48 -7.27 -22.79
CA THR A 3 -26.45 -8.12 -22.24
C THR A 3 -26.06 -9.24 -23.20
N ASN A 4 -26.45 -9.13 -24.50
CA ASN A 4 -26.20 -10.18 -25.50
C ASN A 4 -24.70 -10.53 -25.61
N TYR A 5 -23.83 -9.55 -25.38
CA TYR A 5 -22.38 -9.78 -25.43
C TYR A 5 -21.87 -10.73 -24.32
N LEU A 6 -22.69 -10.98 -23.31
CA LEU A 6 -22.35 -11.90 -22.21
C LEU A 6 -22.79 -13.33 -22.45
N GLU A 7 -23.64 -13.57 -23.46
CA GLU A 7 -24.30 -14.86 -23.64
C GLU A 7 -23.34 -16.04 -23.78
N ASN A 8 -22.21 -15.84 -24.46
CA ASN A 8 -21.24 -16.91 -24.71
C ASN A 8 -19.95 -16.76 -23.91
N VAL A 9 -19.95 -15.87 -22.90
CA VAL A 9 -18.77 -15.62 -22.08
C VAL A 9 -18.57 -16.76 -21.09
N THR A 10 -17.32 -17.28 -21.02
CA THR A 10 -16.95 -18.30 -20.05
C THR A 10 -15.95 -17.71 -19.07
N TYR A 11 -15.62 -18.44 -18.01
CA TYR A 11 -14.69 -17.99 -16.97
C TYR A 11 -13.36 -17.49 -17.56
N LYS A 12 -12.79 -18.23 -18.51
CA LYS A 12 -11.50 -17.87 -19.10
C LYS A 12 -11.53 -16.64 -20.01
N ASP A 13 -12.74 -16.19 -20.38
CA ASP A 13 -12.92 -14.97 -21.21
C ASP A 13 -12.97 -13.70 -20.36
N THR A 14 -12.87 -13.83 -19.05
CA THR A 14 -12.99 -12.70 -18.12
C THR A 14 -11.66 -12.36 -17.48
N GLU A 15 -11.55 -11.12 -17.01
CA GLU A 15 -10.38 -10.64 -16.28
C GLU A 15 -10.81 -10.26 -14.86
N ILE A 16 -9.88 -10.32 -13.92
CA ILE A 16 -10.12 -9.81 -12.56
C ILE A 16 -10.18 -8.29 -12.64
N PHE A 17 -11.20 -7.70 -12.02
CA PHE A 17 -11.33 -6.25 -11.98
C PHE A 17 -10.25 -5.65 -11.08
N ILE A 18 -9.39 -4.83 -11.66
CA ILE A 18 -8.44 -4.00 -10.93
C ILE A 18 -8.96 -2.58 -11.03
N PRO A 19 -9.23 -1.90 -9.90
CA PRO A 19 -9.76 -0.53 -9.98
C PRO A 19 -8.85 0.37 -10.82
N PRO A 20 -9.38 1.04 -11.84
CA PRO A 20 -8.58 1.89 -12.72
C PRO A 20 -8.33 3.25 -12.07
N ILE A 21 -7.51 3.27 -11.03
CA ILE A 21 -7.13 4.47 -10.29
C ILE A 21 -5.62 4.66 -10.37
N SER A 22 -5.18 5.90 -10.37
CA SER A 22 -3.76 6.26 -10.44
C SER A 22 -3.30 7.06 -9.23
N GLY A 23 -4.17 7.25 -8.24
CA GLY A 23 -3.84 8.00 -7.04
C GLY A 23 -5.08 8.44 -6.29
N GLY A 24 -4.87 9.25 -5.27
CA GLY A 24 -5.94 9.79 -4.46
C GLY A 24 -5.42 10.47 -3.21
N LYS A 25 -6.33 10.88 -2.35
CA LYS A 25 -5.99 11.52 -1.09
C LYS A 25 -5.91 10.49 0.02
N VAL A 26 -4.82 10.49 0.77
CA VAL A 26 -4.68 9.60 1.93
C VAL A 26 -5.59 10.10 3.05
N ILE A 27 -6.57 9.28 3.42
CA ILE A 27 -7.57 9.63 4.45
C ILE A 27 -7.41 8.81 5.71
N LYS A 28 -6.60 7.77 5.69
CA LYS A 28 -6.30 6.95 6.86
C LYS A 28 -4.97 6.23 6.66
N VAL A 29 -4.20 6.11 7.72
CA VAL A 29 -3.02 5.25 7.77
C VAL A 29 -3.33 4.12 8.72
N TYR A 30 -3.45 2.90 8.18
CA TYR A 30 -3.76 1.71 8.99
C TYR A 30 -2.52 1.24 9.75
N ASP A 31 -1.41 1.10 9.04
CA ASP A 31 -0.08 0.79 9.60
C ASP A 31 1.01 1.26 8.62
N GLY A 32 2.26 0.84 8.84
CA GLY A 32 3.39 1.31 8.02
C GLY A 32 3.32 0.89 6.56
N ASP A 33 2.62 -0.19 6.23
CA ASP A 33 2.56 -0.70 4.85
C ASP A 33 1.14 -0.68 4.25
N THR A 34 0.16 -0.10 4.94
CA THR A 34 -1.22 -0.07 4.44
C THR A 34 -1.87 1.28 4.72
N ILE A 35 -2.33 1.92 3.66
CA ILE A 35 -3.02 3.21 3.72
C ILE A 35 -4.40 3.09 3.07
N THR A 36 -5.29 4.01 3.41
CA THR A 36 -6.59 4.15 2.75
C THR A 36 -6.60 5.47 1.99
N ILE A 37 -6.97 5.42 0.71
CA ILE A 37 -7.06 6.60 -0.12
C ILE A 37 -8.51 6.81 -0.58
N ALA A 38 -8.86 8.08 -0.79
CA ALA A 38 -10.11 8.48 -1.43
C ALA A 38 -9.84 8.76 -2.90
N SER A 39 -10.62 8.20 -3.79
CA SER A 39 -10.47 8.40 -5.22
C SER A 39 -11.78 8.12 -5.94
N LYS A 40 -11.92 8.66 -7.15
CA LYS A 40 -13.05 8.37 -8.03
C LYS A 40 -12.63 7.38 -9.09
N LEU A 41 -13.59 6.59 -9.58
CA LEU A 41 -13.41 5.80 -10.80
C LEU A 41 -13.59 6.71 -12.02
N PRO A 42 -13.03 6.32 -13.19
CA PRO A 42 -13.02 7.18 -14.38
C PRO A 42 -14.31 7.15 -15.16
N PHE A 43 -15.46 7.34 -14.49
CA PHE A 43 -16.74 7.51 -15.17
C PHE A 43 -17.46 8.71 -14.57
N GLU A 44 -18.26 9.38 -15.41
CA GLU A 44 -19.03 10.54 -14.99
C GLU A 44 -20.00 10.16 -13.88
N GLY A 45 -20.07 10.98 -12.83
CA GLY A 45 -20.94 10.70 -11.69
C GLY A 45 -20.38 9.70 -10.69
N SER A 46 -19.13 9.26 -10.85
CA SER A 46 -18.53 8.35 -9.87
C SER A 46 -18.57 8.94 -8.48
N PRO A 47 -19.03 8.19 -7.48
CA PRO A 47 -18.82 8.58 -6.09
C PRO A 47 -17.33 8.63 -5.76
N ILE A 48 -17.00 9.26 -4.63
CA ILE A 48 -15.68 9.14 -4.04
C ILE A 48 -15.66 7.86 -3.23
N TYR A 49 -14.83 6.92 -3.66
CA TYR A 49 -14.66 5.64 -2.98
C TYR A 49 -13.44 5.68 -2.08
N ARG A 50 -13.39 4.80 -1.11
CA ARG A 50 -12.16 4.56 -0.34
C ARG A 50 -11.59 3.22 -0.77
N PHE A 51 -10.27 3.20 -0.93
CA PHE A 51 -9.53 2.01 -1.32
C PHE A 51 -8.44 1.74 -0.31
N SER A 52 -8.34 0.49 0.14
CA SER A 52 -7.20 0.04 0.95
C SER A 52 -6.06 -0.29 0.02
N VAL A 53 -4.89 0.30 0.26
CA VAL A 53 -3.70 0.12 -0.58
C VAL A 53 -2.57 -0.42 0.28
N ARG A 54 -2.10 -1.61 -0.07
CA ARG A 54 -0.88 -2.21 0.49
C ARG A 54 0.30 -1.71 -0.33
N ILE A 55 1.30 -1.19 0.34
CA ILE A 55 2.51 -0.69 -0.34
C ILE A 55 3.31 -1.88 -0.85
N ASN A 56 3.57 -1.90 -2.16
CA ASN A 56 4.30 -2.97 -2.81
C ASN A 56 5.78 -2.95 -2.44
N GLY A 57 6.38 -4.13 -2.40
CA GLY A 57 7.82 -4.29 -2.33
C GLY A 57 8.43 -4.21 -0.94
N ILE A 58 7.63 -4.01 0.09
CA ILE A 58 8.14 -3.89 1.47
C ILE A 58 7.32 -4.70 2.45
N ASP A 59 7.93 -4.95 3.61
CA ASP A 59 7.26 -5.51 4.77
C ASP A 59 7.69 -4.70 5.99
N CYS A 60 6.71 -4.24 6.76
CA CYS A 60 6.93 -3.43 7.96
C CYS A 60 6.85 -4.30 9.23
N PRO A 61 7.35 -3.79 10.37
CA PRO A 61 7.13 -4.47 11.65
C PRO A 61 5.64 -4.62 11.91
N GLU A 62 5.27 -5.73 12.55
CA GLU A 62 3.88 -6.05 12.84
C GLU A 62 3.38 -5.34 14.09
N MET A 63 2.17 -4.76 14.02
CA MET A 63 1.51 -4.20 15.20
C MET A 63 1.01 -5.31 16.12
N ARG A 64 0.55 -6.43 15.54
CA ARG A 64 0.06 -7.59 16.29
C ARG A 64 1.20 -8.56 16.54
N THR A 65 2.01 -8.28 17.56
CA THR A 65 3.15 -9.10 17.93
C THR A 65 3.29 -9.08 19.45
N LYS A 66 3.91 -10.13 20.00
CA LYS A 66 4.27 -10.18 21.41
C LYS A 66 5.63 -9.51 21.65
N ASN A 67 6.38 -9.24 20.59
CA ASN A 67 7.69 -8.61 20.68
C ASN A 67 7.52 -7.10 20.85
N GLU A 68 7.89 -6.56 22.01
CA GLU A 68 7.71 -5.15 22.31
C GLU A 68 8.55 -4.24 21.41
N ASN A 69 9.74 -4.66 21.03
CA ASN A 69 10.60 -3.88 20.13
C ASN A 69 10.00 -3.79 18.74
N GLU A 70 9.45 -4.90 18.24
CA GLU A 70 8.76 -4.90 16.95
C GLU A 70 7.53 -4.00 17.00
N LYS A 71 6.75 -4.07 18.07
CA LYS A 71 5.55 -3.24 18.26
C LYS A 71 5.91 -1.74 18.25
N LYS A 72 7.00 -1.37 18.94
CA LYS A 72 7.47 0.01 18.94
C LYS A 72 7.87 0.47 17.54
N CYS A 73 8.58 -0.37 16.80
CA CYS A 73 8.98 -0.06 15.43
C CYS A 73 7.77 0.02 14.50
N ALA A 74 6.75 -0.83 14.71
CA ALA A 74 5.50 -0.74 13.95
C ALA A 74 4.82 0.60 14.15
N LYS A 75 4.80 1.12 15.38
CA LYS A 75 4.24 2.45 15.67
C LYS A 75 5.08 3.56 15.02
N LEU A 76 6.40 3.42 15.01
CA LEU A 76 7.28 4.38 14.35
C LEU A 76 7.07 4.38 12.83
N ALA A 77 6.90 3.19 12.23
CA ALA A 77 6.61 3.08 10.80
C ALA A 77 5.28 3.75 10.46
N LYS A 78 4.24 3.45 11.22
CA LYS A 78 2.93 4.08 11.04
C LYS A 78 3.01 5.60 11.15
N LYS A 79 3.73 6.10 12.18
CA LYS A 79 3.90 7.54 12.36
C LYS A 79 4.66 8.16 11.20
N LYS A 80 5.69 7.50 10.71
CA LYS A 80 6.46 8.02 9.56
C LYS A 80 5.58 8.17 8.33
N VAL A 81 4.76 7.18 8.04
CA VAL A 81 3.81 7.23 6.93
C VAL A 81 2.78 8.34 7.15
N TYR A 82 2.23 8.41 8.35
CA TYR A 82 1.26 9.44 8.70
C TYR A 82 1.84 10.84 8.48
N ASP A 83 3.02 11.10 9.03
CA ASP A 83 3.66 12.42 8.91
C ASP A 83 4.02 12.76 7.47
N THR A 84 4.24 11.75 6.63
CA THR A 84 4.67 11.95 5.24
C THR A 84 3.49 12.18 4.30
N VAL A 85 2.41 11.40 4.42
CA VAL A 85 1.35 11.39 3.38
C VAL A 85 -0.07 11.62 3.90
N TYR A 86 -0.31 11.65 5.20
CA TYR A 86 -1.69 11.80 5.69
C TYR A 86 -2.29 13.13 5.22
N ASN A 87 -3.52 13.09 4.73
CA ASN A 87 -4.24 14.25 4.18
C ASN A 87 -3.61 14.84 2.91
N LYS A 88 -2.68 14.12 2.30
CA LYS A 88 -2.00 14.56 1.07
C LYS A 88 -2.35 13.65 -0.09
N MET A 89 -2.11 14.15 -1.29
CA MET A 89 -2.32 13.38 -2.52
C MET A 89 -1.12 12.46 -2.76
N VAL A 90 -1.42 11.23 -3.17
CA VAL A 90 -0.41 10.26 -3.58
C VAL A 90 -0.70 9.79 -4.99
N VAL A 91 0.37 9.36 -5.68
CA VAL A 91 0.31 8.73 -7.00
C VAL A 91 0.62 7.25 -6.82
N LEU A 92 -0.18 6.40 -7.47
CA LEU A 92 0.02 4.95 -7.48
C LEU A 92 0.58 4.52 -8.82
N LYS A 93 1.59 3.66 -8.78
CA LYS A 93 2.16 3.03 -9.99
C LYS A 93 2.11 1.52 -9.81
N ASN A 94 2.02 0.80 -10.94
CA ASN A 94 2.00 -0.67 -10.97
C ASN A 94 0.85 -1.23 -10.11
N VAL A 95 -0.33 -0.66 -10.28
CA VAL A 95 -1.53 -1.03 -9.52
C VAL A 95 -1.98 -2.44 -9.89
N ARG A 96 -2.18 -3.28 -8.89
CA ARG A 96 -2.70 -4.64 -9.03
C ARG A 96 -3.42 -5.04 -7.76
N LEU A 97 -3.99 -6.23 -7.72
CA LEU A 97 -4.61 -6.76 -6.51
C LEU A 97 -3.67 -7.77 -5.85
N GLU A 98 -3.58 -7.72 -4.52
CA GLU A 98 -2.95 -8.80 -3.78
C GLU A 98 -4.00 -9.91 -3.54
N LYS A 99 -3.56 -11.08 -3.07
CA LYS A 99 -4.41 -12.28 -3.01
C LYS A 99 -5.64 -12.14 -2.11
N TYR A 100 -5.66 -11.15 -1.23
CA TYR A 100 -6.82 -10.90 -0.35
C TYR A 100 -7.72 -9.78 -0.87
N GLY A 101 -7.49 -9.31 -2.09
CA GLY A 101 -8.36 -8.31 -2.73
C GLY A 101 -8.00 -6.87 -2.47
N ARG A 102 -6.97 -6.58 -1.66
CA ARG A 102 -6.50 -5.21 -1.50
C ARG A 102 -5.74 -4.76 -2.75
N ILE A 103 -5.71 -3.47 -2.99
CA ILE A 103 -4.84 -2.92 -4.01
C ILE A 103 -3.40 -3.04 -3.53
N LEU A 104 -2.53 -3.48 -4.42
CA LEU A 104 -1.08 -3.52 -4.22
C LEU A 104 -0.46 -2.55 -5.21
N ALA A 105 0.31 -1.59 -4.76
CA ALA A 105 0.86 -0.55 -5.63
C ALA A 105 2.11 0.06 -5.06
N ASP A 106 2.93 0.62 -5.95
CA ASP A 106 4.02 1.52 -5.57
C ASP A 106 3.40 2.88 -5.27
N VAL A 107 3.72 3.47 -4.14
CA VAL A 107 3.09 4.70 -3.66
C VAL A 107 4.13 5.82 -3.63
N TYR A 108 3.78 6.95 -4.24
CA TYR A 108 4.62 8.13 -4.28
C TYR A 108 3.84 9.32 -3.74
N SER A 109 4.49 10.19 -2.99
CA SER A 109 3.92 11.51 -2.69
C SER A 109 3.82 12.27 -4.02
N GLU A 110 2.71 12.99 -4.23
CA GLU A 110 2.55 13.81 -5.42
C GLU A 110 3.68 14.83 -5.58
N SER A 111 4.26 15.27 -4.47
CA SER A 111 5.37 16.23 -4.45
C SER A 111 6.74 15.61 -4.73
N ASN A 112 6.86 14.30 -4.76
CA ASN A 112 8.13 13.62 -5.01
C ASN A 112 7.89 12.28 -5.71
N LEU A 113 7.84 12.31 -7.04
CA LEU A 113 7.54 11.15 -7.87
C LEU A 113 8.75 10.26 -8.15
N ASP A 114 9.94 10.66 -7.70
CA ASP A 114 11.18 9.91 -7.92
C ASP A 114 11.56 9.02 -6.74
N TYR A 115 10.88 9.17 -5.61
CA TYR A 115 11.24 8.47 -4.38
C TYR A 115 9.99 7.92 -3.72
N SER A 116 9.84 6.59 -3.78
CA SER A 116 8.64 5.94 -3.29
C SER A 116 8.57 5.94 -1.76
N LEU A 117 7.35 5.86 -1.25
CA LEU A 117 7.11 5.72 0.19
C LEU A 117 7.75 4.43 0.72
N GLY A 118 7.73 3.36 -0.08
CA GLY A 118 8.40 2.11 0.28
C GLY A 118 9.91 2.29 0.45
N ASN A 119 10.55 3.02 -0.47
CA ASN A 119 11.98 3.30 -0.36
C ASN A 119 12.29 4.16 0.86
N LEU A 120 11.43 5.14 1.16
CA LEU A 120 11.60 5.96 2.36
C LEU A 120 11.59 5.11 3.62
N LEU A 121 10.64 4.18 3.72
CA LEU A 121 10.55 3.31 4.90
C LEU A 121 11.75 2.37 5.02
N CYS A 122 12.21 1.82 3.90
CA CYS A 122 13.41 0.96 3.91
C CYS A 122 14.66 1.76 4.32
N ASP A 123 14.81 2.98 3.81
CA ASP A 123 15.95 3.83 4.16
C ASP A 123 15.92 4.25 5.64
N CYS A 124 14.73 4.35 6.22
CA CYS A 124 14.57 4.63 7.65
C CYS A 124 14.70 3.38 8.52
N HIS A 125 14.94 2.22 7.94
CA HIS A 125 14.96 0.92 8.64
C HIS A 125 13.66 0.65 9.41
N LEU A 126 12.55 1.08 8.83
CA LEU A 126 11.19 0.80 9.31
C LEU A 126 10.45 -0.15 8.38
N ALA A 127 11.15 -0.70 7.41
CA ALA A 127 10.68 -1.74 6.52
C ALA A 127 11.86 -2.50 5.94
N VAL A 128 11.58 -3.68 5.43
CA VAL A 128 12.56 -4.47 4.66
C VAL A 128 11.97 -4.76 3.28
N PRO A 129 12.82 -4.95 2.26
CA PRO A 129 12.31 -5.38 0.95
C PRO A 129 11.57 -6.70 1.06
N TYR A 130 10.47 -6.82 0.30
CA TYR A 130 9.64 -8.02 0.29
C TYR A 130 9.07 -8.23 -1.11
N ASP A 131 9.28 -9.42 -1.66
CA ASP A 131 8.86 -9.76 -3.03
C ASP A 131 7.60 -10.62 -3.10
N GLY A 132 6.94 -10.86 -1.96
CA GLY A 132 5.76 -11.73 -1.89
C GLY A 132 6.07 -13.17 -1.50
N GLY A 133 7.35 -13.52 -1.40
CA GLY A 133 7.79 -14.86 -0.97
C GLY A 133 7.98 -14.96 0.54
N THR A 134 9.11 -15.54 0.96
CA THR A 134 9.43 -15.67 2.38
C THR A 134 9.87 -14.33 2.96
N LYS A 135 9.28 -13.94 4.08
CA LYS A 135 9.66 -12.72 4.80
C LYS A 135 11.07 -12.87 5.39
N LYS A 136 11.88 -11.84 5.23
CA LYS A 136 13.24 -11.76 5.78
C LYS A 136 13.30 -10.63 6.81
N CYS A 137 12.53 -10.77 7.87
CA CYS A 137 12.46 -9.76 8.91
C CYS A 137 13.70 -9.78 9.81
N PRO A 138 14.12 -8.63 10.34
CA PRO A 138 15.18 -8.58 11.34
C PRO A 138 14.81 -9.40 12.58
N GLU A 139 15.80 -10.00 13.22
CA GLU A 139 15.59 -10.66 14.51
C GLU A 139 15.20 -9.65 15.60
N ASP A 140 15.80 -8.46 15.55
CA ASP A 140 15.51 -7.35 16.46
C ASP A 140 15.25 -6.09 15.66
N TRP A 141 13.98 -5.74 15.52
CA TRP A 141 13.57 -4.57 14.76
C TRP A 141 14.14 -3.27 15.33
N MET A 142 14.24 -3.15 16.65
CA MET A 142 14.75 -1.92 17.26
C MET A 142 16.23 -1.75 16.99
N ALA A 143 17.01 -2.84 17.07
CA ALA A 143 18.43 -2.80 16.71
C ALA A 143 18.61 -2.41 15.24
N PHE A 144 17.77 -2.97 14.36
CA PHE A 144 17.80 -2.63 12.95
C PHE A 144 17.46 -1.16 12.73
N TYR A 145 16.39 -0.66 13.38
CA TYR A 145 15.99 0.73 13.29
C TYR A 145 17.10 1.68 13.75
N GLU A 146 17.72 1.38 14.88
CA GLU A 146 18.77 2.22 15.45
C GLU A 146 20.07 2.17 14.64
N SER A 147 20.27 1.15 13.80
CA SER A 147 21.45 1.01 12.95
C SER A 147 21.45 1.93 11.73
N LYS A 148 20.33 2.64 11.47
CA LYS A 148 20.25 3.54 10.32
C LYS A 148 21.24 4.67 10.44
N LYS A 149 21.74 5.10 9.30
CA LYS A 149 22.68 6.22 9.23
C LYS A 149 22.00 7.47 8.69
#